data_b663ef7e1c7ae2886d3f7811bbcda42d
#
_entry.id   b663ef7e1c7ae2886d3f7811bbcda42d
#
_cell.length_a   1.000
_cell.length_b   1.000
_cell.length_c   1.000
_cell.angle_alpha   90.00
_cell.angle_beta   90.00
_cell.angle_gamma   90.00
#
_symmetry.space_group_name_H-M   'P 1'
#
loop_
_entity.id
_entity.type
_entity.pdbx_description
1 polymer ?
#
loop_
_entity_poly.entity_id
_entity_poly.type
_entity_poly.pdbx_seq_one_letter_code
_entity_poly.pdbx_strand_id
1 'polypeptide(L)'
;MTDRSFRTPLRRVRTDALNVAHHELGPPDGDTVLLLHGFPYDVHSYSAVAPLLAARGFRVVVPYLRGHGPTTFLTASQPRTGQQAALGADVISLLDALGVERAYAAGYDWGGRAACVAAALWPERILGIVSVNNYLIQDIAAATKPLAPELEAGFWYFYYFLTERGRAGLAADPEGVARVIWRRNSPEWSFTQEDLARTARAFTNPDYTNVVIHSYRHRLGCAPGAERYAELEARLAGQPVIPVPAVTLDGTADGNFPATDGSSTAHHFTGPRLHRQVAGTGHNLPQEHPSAFAEAVLDVRALRRHHFVSAHG
;
A
#
# COMPACT_ATOMS: atom_id res chain seq x y z
N MET A 1 7.31 -27.37 -3.29
CA MET A 1 6.75 -26.02 -3.47
C MET A 1 5.73 -25.81 -2.37
N THR A 2 5.98 -24.88 -1.45
CA THR A 2 5.02 -24.55 -0.39
C THR A 2 3.87 -23.76 -1.02
N ASP A 3 2.65 -24.24 -0.85
CA ASP A 3 1.43 -23.51 -1.22
C ASP A 3 1.45 -22.13 -0.53
N ARG A 4 1.61 -21.07 -1.32
CA ARG A 4 1.66 -19.68 -0.88
C ARG A 4 0.27 -19.03 -0.83
N SER A 5 -0.80 -19.79 -0.87
CA SER A 5 -2.16 -19.29 -0.69
C SER A 5 -2.48 -19.08 0.79
N PHE A 6 -3.34 -18.10 1.08
CA PHE A 6 -3.90 -17.99 2.43
C PHE A 6 -4.76 -19.22 2.75
N ARG A 7 -4.46 -19.89 3.87
CA ARG A 7 -5.25 -21.03 4.37
C ARG A 7 -6.46 -20.59 5.19
N THR A 8 -6.62 -19.29 5.44
CA THR A 8 -7.73 -18.73 6.21
C THR A 8 -8.92 -18.43 5.30
N PRO A 9 -10.15 -18.60 5.78
CA PRO A 9 -11.33 -18.18 5.04
C PRO A 9 -11.29 -16.70 4.70
N LEU A 10 -11.75 -16.37 3.48
CA LEU A 10 -11.95 -14.98 3.09
C LEU A 10 -13.15 -14.43 3.87
N ARG A 11 -12.94 -13.33 4.58
CA ARG A 11 -13.96 -12.59 5.33
C ARG A 11 -14.39 -11.36 4.56
N ARG A 12 -15.54 -10.80 4.94
CA ARG A 12 -16.06 -9.54 4.40
C ARG A 12 -16.55 -8.66 5.53
N VAL A 13 -16.32 -7.37 5.40
CA VAL A 13 -16.86 -6.35 6.30
C VAL A 13 -17.31 -5.13 5.51
N ARG A 14 -18.46 -4.60 5.88
CA ARG A 14 -19.02 -3.40 5.24
C ARG A 14 -18.48 -2.16 5.94
N THR A 15 -17.82 -1.31 5.17
CA THR A 15 -17.37 0.03 5.57
C THR A 15 -18.37 1.10 5.08
N ASP A 16 -18.02 2.36 5.15
CA ASP A 16 -18.82 3.48 4.64
C ASP A 16 -18.87 3.55 3.09
N ALA A 17 -17.87 3.01 2.42
CA ALA A 17 -17.74 3.05 0.96
C ALA A 17 -17.69 1.68 0.29
N LEU A 18 -17.21 0.65 0.99
CA LEU A 18 -16.85 -0.63 0.41
C LEU A 18 -17.41 -1.80 1.21
N ASN A 19 -17.61 -2.92 0.53
CA ASN A 19 -17.67 -4.23 1.16
C ASN A 19 -16.29 -4.87 1.00
N VAL A 20 -15.44 -4.71 2.03
CA VAL A 20 -14.02 -5.09 1.99
C VAL A 20 -13.86 -6.59 2.23
N ALA A 21 -13.26 -7.26 1.27
CA ALA A 21 -12.82 -8.65 1.43
C ALA A 21 -11.41 -8.67 2.04
N HIS A 22 -11.18 -9.54 3.03
CA HIS A 22 -9.89 -9.62 3.71
C HIS A 22 -9.60 -11.01 4.26
N HIS A 23 -8.33 -11.31 4.46
CA HIS A 23 -7.88 -12.44 5.28
C HIS A 23 -7.52 -11.97 6.67
N GLU A 24 -7.71 -12.83 7.67
CA GLU A 24 -7.38 -12.54 9.06
C GLU A 24 -6.65 -13.74 9.67
N LEU A 25 -5.52 -13.49 10.34
CA LEU A 25 -4.67 -14.49 10.99
C LEU A 25 -4.25 -14.01 12.39
N GLY A 26 -3.87 -14.97 13.24
CA GLY A 26 -3.38 -14.71 14.57
C GLY A 26 -4.47 -14.52 15.63
N PRO A 27 -4.10 -14.19 16.87
CA PRO A 27 -5.04 -14.06 17.97
C PRO A 27 -5.93 -12.81 17.79
N PRO A 28 -7.25 -12.91 18.03
CA PRO A 28 -8.18 -11.81 17.82
C PRO A 28 -7.96 -10.61 18.77
N ASP A 29 -7.32 -10.84 19.89
CA ASP A 29 -6.97 -9.87 20.94
C ASP A 29 -5.54 -9.33 20.80
N GLY A 30 -4.78 -9.77 19.79
CA GLY A 30 -3.44 -9.27 19.51
C GLY A 30 -3.42 -7.83 18.98
N ASP A 31 -2.26 -7.18 19.12
CA ASP A 31 -2.01 -5.90 18.43
C ASP A 31 -2.37 -6.05 16.94
N THR A 32 -3.29 -5.23 16.44
CA THR A 32 -3.72 -5.33 15.03
C THR A 32 -2.69 -4.71 14.10
N VAL A 33 -2.36 -5.42 13.01
CA VAL A 33 -1.60 -4.89 11.89
C VAL A 33 -2.37 -5.09 10.58
N LEU A 34 -2.54 -3.99 9.83
CA LEU A 34 -3.05 -4.02 8.45
C LEU A 34 -1.87 -4.17 7.49
N LEU A 35 -1.93 -5.17 6.61
CA LEU A 35 -0.95 -5.40 5.55
C LEU A 35 -1.55 -4.99 4.20
N LEU A 36 -1.06 -3.88 3.64
CA LEU A 36 -1.68 -3.16 2.53
C LEU A 36 -0.87 -3.34 1.25
N HIS A 37 -1.44 -4.02 0.26
CA HIS A 37 -0.77 -4.29 -1.02
C HIS A 37 -0.75 -3.07 -1.96
N GLY A 38 -0.01 -3.17 -3.06
CA GLY A 38 0.10 -2.15 -4.10
C GLY A 38 -0.57 -2.53 -5.42
N PHE A 39 -0.27 -1.75 -6.44
CA PHE A 39 -0.62 -1.99 -7.84
C PHE A 39 0.64 -2.38 -8.65
N PRO A 40 0.59 -3.36 -9.52
CA PRO A 40 -0.47 -4.34 -9.79
C PRO A 40 -0.24 -5.64 -9.00
N TYR A 41 -0.58 -5.62 -7.74
CA TYR A 41 -0.40 -6.72 -6.80
C TYR A 41 -1.71 -6.98 -6.05
N ASP A 42 -1.70 -7.93 -5.11
CA ASP A 42 -2.83 -8.24 -4.26
C ASP A 42 -2.39 -8.77 -2.87
N VAL A 43 -3.33 -9.30 -2.12
CA VAL A 43 -3.08 -9.85 -0.77
C VAL A 43 -1.98 -10.91 -0.74
N HIS A 44 -1.72 -11.62 -1.85
CA HIS A 44 -0.70 -12.66 -1.91
C HIS A 44 0.73 -12.15 -1.72
N SER A 45 0.97 -10.84 -1.85
CA SER A 45 2.22 -10.21 -1.45
C SER A 45 2.58 -10.48 0.02
N TYR A 46 1.58 -10.76 0.84
CA TYR A 46 1.73 -10.99 2.27
C TYR A 46 1.51 -12.43 2.72
N SER A 47 1.36 -13.38 1.80
CA SER A 47 1.11 -14.78 2.16
C SER A 47 2.20 -15.43 3.02
N ALA A 48 3.45 -14.95 2.89
CA ALA A 48 4.57 -15.38 3.74
C ALA A 48 4.78 -14.47 4.97
N VAL A 49 4.46 -13.18 4.89
CA VAL A 49 4.61 -12.22 6.00
C VAL A 49 3.56 -12.45 7.09
N ALA A 50 2.30 -12.64 6.69
CA ALA A 50 1.18 -12.72 7.63
C ALA A 50 1.33 -13.84 8.66
N PRO A 51 1.74 -15.07 8.31
CA PRO A 51 2.01 -16.13 9.30
C PRO A 51 3.15 -15.79 10.26
N LEU A 52 4.21 -15.09 9.78
CA LEU A 52 5.32 -14.68 10.63
C LEU A 52 4.88 -13.72 11.72
N LEU A 53 4.02 -12.77 11.40
CA LEU A 53 3.48 -11.79 12.35
C LEU A 53 2.43 -12.42 13.28
N ALA A 54 1.57 -13.29 12.75
CA ALA A 54 0.60 -14.04 13.56
C ALA A 54 1.30 -14.90 14.64
N ALA A 55 2.41 -15.55 14.29
CA ALA A 55 3.25 -16.31 15.24
C ALA A 55 3.92 -15.42 16.31
N ARG A 56 3.98 -14.09 16.09
CA ARG A 56 4.48 -13.10 17.04
C ARG A 56 3.38 -12.38 17.82
N GLY A 57 2.15 -12.94 17.78
CA GLY A 57 1.00 -12.47 18.55
C GLY A 57 0.27 -11.26 17.97
N PHE A 58 0.48 -10.93 16.68
CA PHE A 58 -0.35 -9.93 16.02
C PHE A 58 -1.67 -10.53 15.52
N ARG A 59 -2.74 -9.74 15.62
CA ARG A 59 -3.93 -9.90 14.78
C ARG A 59 -3.61 -9.28 13.42
N VAL A 60 -3.42 -10.10 12.42
CA VAL A 60 -3.01 -9.69 11.08
C VAL A 60 -4.23 -9.62 10.17
N VAL A 61 -4.50 -8.46 9.59
CA VAL A 61 -5.59 -8.24 8.63
C VAL A 61 -4.99 -7.87 7.29
N VAL A 62 -5.33 -8.62 6.24
CA VAL A 62 -4.82 -8.43 4.87
C VAL A 62 -6.00 -8.15 3.94
N PRO A 63 -6.39 -6.88 3.74
CA PRO A 63 -7.52 -6.51 2.89
C PRO A 63 -7.13 -6.48 1.41
N TYR A 64 -8.08 -6.83 0.54
CA TYR A 64 -8.05 -6.38 -0.84
C TYR A 64 -8.43 -4.91 -0.90
N LEU A 65 -7.56 -4.08 -1.47
CA LEU A 65 -7.83 -2.66 -1.64
C LEU A 65 -8.99 -2.42 -2.62
N ARG A 66 -9.50 -1.17 -2.65
CA ARG A 66 -10.55 -0.77 -3.58
C ARG A 66 -10.22 -1.15 -5.02
N GLY A 67 -11.19 -1.71 -5.75
CA GLY A 67 -11.01 -2.16 -7.13
C GLY A 67 -10.20 -3.44 -7.29
N HIS A 68 -9.84 -4.14 -6.22
CA HIS A 68 -9.06 -5.39 -6.28
C HIS A 68 -9.84 -6.57 -5.69
N GLY A 69 -9.65 -7.72 -6.30
CA GLY A 69 -10.20 -8.99 -5.80
C GLY A 69 -11.71 -8.90 -5.52
N PRO A 70 -12.18 -9.55 -4.45
CA PRO A 70 -13.60 -9.56 -4.12
C PRO A 70 -14.11 -8.31 -3.36
N THR A 71 -13.28 -7.27 -3.15
CA THR A 71 -13.73 -5.99 -2.56
C THR A 71 -14.59 -5.23 -3.57
N THR A 72 -15.78 -4.79 -3.16
CA THR A 72 -16.76 -4.13 -4.03
C THR A 72 -17.21 -2.79 -3.46
N PHE A 73 -17.55 -1.84 -4.32
CA PHE A 73 -18.25 -0.63 -3.91
C PHE A 73 -19.68 -0.96 -3.47
N LEU A 74 -20.21 -0.19 -2.51
CA LEU A 74 -21.55 -0.43 -1.96
C LEU A 74 -22.66 -0.10 -2.95
N THR A 75 -22.44 0.88 -3.83
CA THR A 75 -23.43 1.31 -4.83
C THR A 75 -22.79 1.55 -6.20
N ALA A 76 -23.59 1.41 -7.24
CA ALA A 76 -23.14 1.67 -8.61
C ALA A 76 -22.84 3.16 -8.86
N SER A 77 -23.49 4.06 -8.13
CA SER A 77 -23.33 5.52 -8.25
C SER A 77 -22.06 6.07 -7.59
N GLN A 78 -21.39 5.30 -6.72
CA GLN A 78 -20.14 5.76 -6.11
C GLN A 78 -19.04 5.94 -7.15
N PRO A 79 -18.26 7.05 -7.11
CA PRO A 79 -17.12 7.24 -7.99
C PRO A 79 -16.05 6.15 -7.78
N ARG A 80 -15.56 5.57 -8.87
CA ARG A 80 -14.46 4.58 -8.87
C ARG A 80 -13.12 5.30 -8.73
N THR A 81 -12.99 6.08 -7.67
CA THR A 81 -11.78 6.86 -7.41
C THR A 81 -10.66 6.00 -6.82
N GLY A 82 -9.43 6.20 -7.29
CA GLY A 82 -8.20 5.63 -6.75
C GLY A 82 -7.28 6.72 -6.16
N GLN A 83 -7.83 7.88 -5.76
CA GLN A 83 -7.06 8.98 -5.19
C GLN A 83 -6.48 8.62 -3.81
N GLN A 84 -5.38 9.25 -3.43
CA GLN A 84 -4.64 8.90 -2.21
C GLN A 84 -5.45 9.11 -0.92
N ALA A 85 -6.23 10.17 -0.85
CA ALA A 85 -7.12 10.42 0.30
C ALA A 85 -8.12 9.30 0.50
N ALA A 86 -8.66 8.74 -0.59
CA ALA A 86 -9.58 7.62 -0.53
C ALA A 86 -8.93 6.34 -0.02
N LEU A 87 -7.66 6.08 -0.38
CA LEU A 87 -6.91 4.92 0.12
C LEU A 87 -6.67 5.03 1.64
N GLY A 88 -6.31 6.22 2.14
CA GLY A 88 -6.15 6.44 3.58
C GLY A 88 -7.47 6.37 4.35
N ALA A 89 -8.55 6.94 3.80
CA ALA A 89 -9.89 6.87 4.40
C ALA A 89 -10.41 5.42 4.48
N ASP A 90 -10.10 4.57 3.48
CA ASP A 90 -10.45 3.15 3.53
C ASP A 90 -9.78 2.42 4.69
N VAL A 91 -8.54 2.78 5.04
CA VAL A 91 -7.83 2.21 6.20
C VAL A 91 -8.63 2.51 7.48
N ILE A 92 -9.05 3.75 7.68
CA ILE A 92 -9.79 4.16 8.87
C ILE A 92 -11.17 3.52 8.91
N SER A 93 -11.91 3.58 7.80
CA SER A 93 -13.24 2.94 7.71
C SER A 93 -13.18 1.41 7.93
N LEU A 94 -12.09 0.77 7.51
CA LEU A 94 -11.87 -0.65 7.79
C LEU A 94 -11.64 -0.90 9.28
N LEU A 95 -10.83 -0.08 9.96
CA LEU A 95 -10.63 -0.17 11.41
C LEU A 95 -11.96 0.00 12.15
N ASP A 96 -12.77 0.99 11.78
CA ASP A 96 -14.09 1.23 12.37
C ASP A 96 -15.01 0.03 12.19
N ALA A 97 -15.10 -0.51 10.98
CA ALA A 97 -15.93 -1.68 10.67
C ALA A 97 -15.49 -2.96 11.38
N LEU A 98 -14.20 -3.08 11.70
CA LEU A 98 -13.64 -4.20 12.47
C LEU A 98 -13.69 -4.00 14.00
N GLY A 99 -14.16 -2.84 14.48
CA GLY A 99 -14.16 -2.48 15.90
C GLY A 99 -12.73 -2.30 16.45
N VAL A 100 -11.78 -1.91 15.61
CA VAL A 100 -10.37 -1.73 15.99
C VAL A 100 -10.11 -0.24 16.24
N GLU A 101 -9.83 0.12 17.48
CA GLU A 101 -9.54 1.51 17.87
C GLU A 101 -8.25 2.01 17.20
N ARG A 102 -7.17 1.23 17.30
CA ARG A 102 -5.85 1.57 16.75
C ARG A 102 -5.15 0.35 16.17
N ALA A 103 -4.37 0.55 15.10
CA ALA A 103 -3.59 -0.50 14.48
C ALA A 103 -2.24 -0.01 13.95
N TYR A 104 -1.32 -0.92 13.70
CA TYR A 104 -0.19 -0.69 12.82
C TYR A 104 -0.66 -0.79 11.37
N ALA A 105 -0.12 0.08 10.48
CA ALA A 105 -0.37 0.00 9.05
C ALA A 105 0.95 -0.21 8.31
N ALA A 106 1.06 -1.32 7.59
CA ALA A 106 2.28 -1.69 6.90
C ALA A 106 1.98 -1.95 5.42
N GLY A 107 2.75 -1.31 4.53
CA GLY A 107 2.47 -1.42 3.11
C GLY A 107 3.62 -0.99 2.21
N TYR A 108 3.42 -1.18 0.93
CA TYR A 108 4.29 -0.74 -0.15
C TYR A 108 3.43 -0.19 -1.30
N ASP A 109 3.99 0.61 -2.19
CA ASP A 109 3.29 1.22 -3.32
C ASP A 109 1.97 1.91 -2.89
N TRP A 110 0.79 1.55 -3.43
CA TRP A 110 -0.50 2.10 -2.99
C TRP A 110 -0.79 1.82 -1.51
N GLY A 111 -0.43 0.64 -1.02
CA GLY A 111 -0.60 0.28 0.38
C GLY A 111 0.29 1.08 1.31
N GLY A 112 1.53 1.33 0.91
CA GLY A 112 2.44 2.23 1.63
C GLY A 112 1.91 3.67 1.66
N ARG A 113 1.34 4.13 0.54
CA ARG A 113 0.66 5.43 0.47
C ARG A 113 -0.55 5.50 1.40
N ALA A 114 -1.39 4.47 1.40
CA ALA A 114 -2.53 4.39 2.30
C ALA A 114 -2.11 4.47 3.77
N ALA A 115 -1.01 3.77 4.14
CA ALA A 115 -0.44 3.82 5.49
C ALA A 115 0.09 5.22 5.83
N CYS A 116 0.85 5.87 4.93
CA CYS A 116 1.35 7.23 5.13
C CYS A 116 0.21 8.25 5.27
N VAL A 117 -0.81 8.17 4.40
CA VAL A 117 -1.98 9.07 4.47
C VAL A 117 -2.75 8.86 5.77
N ALA A 118 -3.02 7.61 6.16
CA ALA A 118 -3.71 7.32 7.42
C ALA A 118 -2.93 7.84 8.63
N ALA A 119 -1.62 7.66 8.67
CA ALA A 119 -0.77 8.11 9.76
C ALA A 119 -0.63 9.64 9.86
N ALA A 120 -0.66 10.33 8.72
CA ALA A 120 -0.58 11.79 8.68
C ALA A 120 -1.91 12.48 9.02
N LEU A 121 -3.04 11.91 8.58
CA LEU A 121 -4.35 12.53 8.75
C LEU A 121 -5.11 12.08 10.01
N TRP A 122 -4.83 10.86 10.52
CA TRP A 122 -5.45 10.25 11.71
C TRP A 122 -4.41 9.56 12.60
N PRO A 123 -3.41 10.32 13.10
CA PRO A 123 -2.32 9.74 13.89
C PRO A 123 -2.80 9.06 15.17
N GLU A 124 -3.95 9.48 15.72
CA GLU A 124 -4.57 8.86 16.89
C GLU A 124 -5.07 7.43 16.64
N ARG A 125 -5.31 7.07 15.35
CA ARG A 125 -5.79 5.75 14.93
C ARG A 125 -4.65 4.80 14.54
N ILE A 126 -3.44 5.32 14.33
CA ILE A 126 -2.28 4.57 13.83
C ILE A 126 -1.21 4.46 14.90
N LEU A 127 -0.88 3.24 15.28
CA LEU A 127 0.14 2.93 16.30
C LEU A 127 1.58 3.12 15.79
N GLY A 128 1.76 3.02 14.46
CA GLY A 128 3.01 3.16 13.75
C GLY A 128 2.88 2.57 12.35
N ILE A 129 3.83 2.89 11.47
CA ILE A 129 3.79 2.45 10.06
C ILE A 129 5.07 1.74 9.62
N VAL A 130 4.89 0.82 8.65
CA VAL A 130 5.97 0.36 7.77
C VAL A 130 5.64 0.83 6.35
N SER A 131 6.56 1.56 5.72
CA SER A 131 6.42 2.03 4.35
C SER A 131 7.63 1.66 3.51
N VAL A 132 7.44 0.92 2.43
CA VAL A 132 8.48 0.72 1.42
C VAL A 132 8.51 1.95 0.51
N ASN A 133 9.72 2.41 0.17
CA ASN A 133 10.01 3.65 -0.56
C ASN A 133 9.65 4.94 0.21
N ASN A 134 9.82 4.92 1.54
CA ASN A 134 9.80 6.10 2.40
C ASN A 134 8.44 6.81 2.54
N TYR A 135 8.42 8.14 2.37
CA TYR A 135 7.22 8.97 2.44
C TYR A 135 6.49 8.93 1.10
N LEU A 136 5.24 8.47 1.10
CA LEU A 136 4.50 8.18 -0.13
C LEU A 136 3.27 9.07 -0.36
N ILE A 137 3.05 10.10 0.48
CA ILE A 137 2.02 11.11 0.17
C ILE A 137 2.50 11.90 -1.04
N GLN A 138 1.65 11.97 -2.06
CA GLN A 138 2.02 12.59 -3.33
C GLN A 138 1.77 14.08 -3.30
N ASP A 139 2.75 14.83 -3.77
CA ASP A 139 2.59 16.23 -4.15
C ASP A 139 2.00 16.31 -5.57
N ILE A 140 0.66 16.31 -5.64
CA ILE A 140 -0.05 16.36 -6.92
C ILE A 140 0.16 17.72 -7.61
N ALA A 141 0.35 18.79 -6.84
CA ALA A 141 0.63 20.10 -7.41
C ALA A 141 1.98 20.16 -8.14
N ALA A 142 2.94 19.33 -7.71
CA ALA A 142 4.24 19.18 -8.36
C ALA A 142 4.23 18.18 -9.54
N ALA A 143 3.10 17.58 -9.89
CA ALA A 143 3.02 16.55 -10.94
C ALA A 143 3.46 17.02 -12.34
N THR A 144 3.53 18.33 -12.57
CA THR A 144 4.05 18.91 -13.83
C THR A 144 5.57 19.05 -13.88
N LYS A 145 6.27 18.82 -12.75
CA LYS A 145 7.73 18.84 -12.70
C LYS A 145 8.27 17.50 -13.20
N PRO A 146 9.08 17.49 -14.27
CA PRO A 146 9.62 16.24 -14.77
C PRO A 146 10.66 15.65 -13.82
N LEU A 147 10.73 14.33 -13.78
CA LEU A 147 11.81 13.58 -13.15
C LEU A 147 12.98 13.43 -14.15
N ALA A 148 14.08 12.81 -13.69
CA ALA A 148 15.14 12.40 -14.61
C ALA A 148 14.60 11.40 -15.65
N PRO A 149 15.04 11.48 -16.93
CA PRO A 149 14.48 10.67 -18.03
C PRO A 149 14.48 9.16 -17.75
N GLU A 150 15.47 8.65 -17.04
CA GLU A 150 15.59 7.24 -16.65
C GLU A 150 14.47 6.81 -15.70
N LEU A 151 14.10 7.68 -14.75
CA LEU A 151 12.99 7.45 -13.82
C LEU A 151 11.65 7.54 -14.57
N GLU A 152 11.49 8.55 -15.43
CA GLU A 152 10.29 8.68 -16.28
C GLU A 152 10.07 7.43 -17.14
N ALA A 153 11.14 6.88 -17.71
CA ALA A 153 11.07 5.64 -18.47
C ALA A 153 10.65 4.43 -17.60
N GLY A 154 10.95 4.46 -16.30
CA GLY A 154 10.45 3.49 -15.31
C GLY A 154 8.94 3.55 -15.15
N PHE A 155 8.41 4.75 -15.11
CA PHE A 155 6.98 5.02 -14.93
C PHE A 155 6.18 5.09 -16.23
N TRP A 156 6.61 4.42 -17.31
CA TRP A 156 5.96 4.43 -18.63
C TRP A 156 4.43 4.23 -18.54
N TYR A 157 3.96 3.38 -17.63
CA TYR A 157 2.55 3.06 -17.47
C TYR A 157 1.74 4.22 -16.87
N PHE A 158 2.37 5.18 -16.19
CA PHE A 158 1.70 6.41 -15.76
C PHE A 158 1.14 7.15 -16.98
N TYR A 159 1.97 7.35 -18.00
CA TYR A 159 1.60 8.03 -19.25
C TYR A 159 0.68 7.18 -20.11
N TYR A 160 0.93 5.87 -20.13
CA TYR A 160 0.05 4.93 -20.83
C TYR A 160 -1.38 5.00 -20.32
N PHE A 161 -1.59 5.06 -19.02
CA PHE A 161 -2.91 5.12 -18.39
C PHE A 161 -3.60 6.48 -18.50
N LEU A 162 -2.92 7.54 -18.93
CA LEU A 162 -3.57 8.81 -19.28
C LEU A 162 -4.40 8.69 -20.56
N THR A 163 -4.06 7.74 -21.43
CA THR A 163 -4.67 7.57 -22.75
C THR A 163 -5.83 6.57 -22.73
N GLU A 164 -6.77 6.70 -23.69
CA GLU A 164 -7.80 5.67 -23.87
C GLU A 164 -7.21 4.33 -24.36
N ARG A 165 -6.08 4.38 -25.11
CA ARG A 165 -5.34 3.18 -25.48
C ARG A 165 -4.83 2.43 -24.24
N GLY A 166 -4.29 3.13 -23.25
CA GLY A 166 -3.82 2.53 -21.99
C GLY A 166 -4.97 1.94 -21.17
N ARG A 167 -6.11 2.63 -21.11
CA ARG A 167 -7.32 2.12 -20.51
C ARG A 167 -7.78 0.81 -21.17
N ALA A 168 -7.87 0.80 -22.50
CA ALA A 168 -8.26 -0.38 -23.25
C ALA A 168 -7.26 -1.53 -23.08
N GLY A 169 -5.96 -1.23 -23.07
CA GLY A 169 -4.91 -2.23 -22.87
C GLY A 169 -4.95 -2.88 -21.50
N LEU A 170 -5.15 -2.07 -20.43
CA LEU A 170 -5.32 -2.60 -19.08
C LEU A 170 -6.58 -3.47 -18.94
N ALA A 171 -7.68 -3.08 -19.60
CA ALA A 171 -8.93 -3.84 -19.57
C ALA A 171 -8.81 -5.16 -20.36
N ALA A 172 -8.05 -5.18 -21.44
CA ALA A 172 -7.91 -6.34 -22.31
C ALA A 172 -6.95 -7.40 -21.73
N ASP A 173 -5.83 -6.98 -21.13
CA ASP A 173 -4.80 -7.89 -20.59
C ASP A 173 -4.14 -7.32 -19.32
N PRO A 174 -4.85 -7.28 -18.19
CA PRO A 174 -4.30 -6.79 -16.94
C PRO A 174 -3.15 -7.65 -16.41
N GLU A 175 -3.16 -8.98 -16.68
CA GLU A 175 -2.06 -9.88 -16.32
C GLU A 175 -0.79 -9.58 -17.13
N GLY A 176 -0.89 -9.37 -18.41
CA GLY A 176 0.25 -9.00 -19.27
C GLY A 176 0.85 -7.66 -18.86
N VAL A 177 0.01 -6.66 -18.54
CA VAL A 177 0.46 -5.37 -18.00
C VAL A 177 1.21 -5.59 -16.68
N ALA A 178 0.65 -6.36 -15.75
CA ALA A 178 1.29 -6.66 -14.48
C ALA A 178 2.63 -7.37 -14.67
N ARG A 179 2.72 -8.34 -15.58
CA ARG A 179 3.97 -9.07 -15.89
C ARG A 179 5.09 -8.12 -16.32
N VAL A 180 4.77 -7.15 -17.17
CA VAL A 180 5.76 -6.15 -17.63
C VAL A 180 6.21 -5.27 -16.47
N ILE A 181 5.27 -4.80 -15.65
CA ILE A 181 5.56 -3.96 -14.50
C ILE A 181 6.41 -4.73 -13.47
N TRP A 182 6.03 -5.97 -13.12
CA TRP A 182 6.79 -6.78 -12.15
C TRP A 182 8.25 -7.01 -12.58
N ARG A 183 8.46 -7.40 -13.84
CA ARG A 183 9.82 -7.62 -14.38
C ARG A 183 10.68 -6.36 -14.34
N ARG A 184 10.06 -5.20 -14.50
CA ARG A 184 10.77 -3.93 -14.49
C ARG A 184 11.03 -3.44 -13.07
N ASN A 185 10.02 -3.52 -12.21
CA ASN A 185 10.08 -3.03 -10.84
C ASN A 185 10.92 -3.93 -9.92
N SER A 186 11.00 -5.22 -10.24
CA SER A 186 11.72 -6.24 -9.46
C SER A 186 12.54 -7.11 -10.41
N PRO A 187 13.61 -6.57 -11.03
CA PRO A 187 14.37 -7.26 -12.08
C PRO A 187 15.10 -8.51 -11.58
N GLU A 188 15.43 -8.59 -10.31
CA GLU A 188 16.10 -9.73 -9.69
C GLU A 188 15.10 -10.77 -9.11
N TRP A 189 13.82 -10.46 -9.10
CA TRP A 189 12.80 -11.36 -8.55
C TRP A 189 12.40 -12.46 -9.52
N SER A 190 12.66 -13.69 -9.14
CA SER A 190 12.30 -14.89 -9.91
C SER A 190 10.87 -15.34 -9.60
N PHE A 191 9.86 -14.52 -9.92
CA PHE A 191 8.46 -14.94 -9.79
C PHE A 191 8.09 -15.96 -10.88
N THR A 192 7.18 -16.86 -10.52
CA THR A 192 6.67 -17.88 -11.43
C THR A 192 5.42 -17.38 -12.17
N GLN A 193 5.06 -18.04 -13.28
CA GLN A 193 3.78 -17.80 -13.94
C GLN A 193 2.58 -18.07 -13.00
N GLU A 194 2.72 -19.02 -12.07
CA GLU A 194 1.70 -19.33 -11.08
C GLU A 194 1.51 -18.20 -10.07
N ASP A 195 2.60 -17.56 -9.61
CA ASP A 195 2.53 -16.40 -8.72
C ASP A 195 1.78 -15.26 -9.39
N LEU A 196 2.09 -14.97 -10.65
CA LEU A 196 1.43 -13.94 -11.43
C LEU A 196 -0.06 -14.26 -11.66
N ALA A 197 -0.36 -15.47 -12.14
CA ALA A 197 -1.73 -15.89 -12.40
C ALA A 197 -2.60 -15.91 -11.14
N ARG A 198 -2.02 -16.20 -9.98
CA ARG A 198 -2.70 -16.14 -8.68
C ARG A 198 -3.11 -14.71 -8.35
N THR A 199 -2.19 -13.76 -8.45
CA THR A 199 -2.46 -12.34 -8.22
C THR A 199 -3.42 -11.77 -9.28
N ALA A 200 -3.29 -12.17 -10.55
CA ALA A 200 -4.15 -11.69 -11.64
C ALA A 200 -5.64 -12.00 -11.44
N ARG A 201 -5.99 -12.97 -10.61
CA ARG A 201 -7.40 -13.20 -10.20
C ARG A 201 -8.01 -11.98 -9.52
N ALA A 202 -7.22 -11.17 -8.83
CA ALA A 202 -7.69 -9.95 -8.19
C ALA A 202 -8.03 -8.85 -9.22
N PHE A 203 -7.46 -8.91 -10.40
CA PHE A 203 -7.70 -7.95 -11.49
C PHE A 203 -9.00 -8.19 -12.26
N THR A 204 -9.66 -9.33 -12.02
CA THR A 204 -11.00 -9.62 -12.59
C THR A 204 -12.12 -8.83 -11.89
N ASN A 205 -11.80 -8.04 -10.87
CA ASN A 205 -12.75 -7.14 -10.24
C ASN A 205 -13.32 -6.17 -11.29
N PRO A 206 -14.66 -6.00 -11.40
CA PRO A 206 -15.28 -5.18 -12.43
C PRO A 206 -14.89 -3.70 -12.32
N ASP A 207 -14.48 -3.24 -11.16
CA ASP A 207 -14.08 -1.85 -10.91
C ASP A 207 -12.57 -1.62 -11.07
N TYR A 208 -11.76 -2.69 -11.25
CA TYR A 208 -10.29 -2.64 -11.27
C TYR A 208 -9.76 -1.61 -12.25
N THR A 209 -10.11 -1.74 -13.54
CA THR A 209 -9.64 -0.81 -14.58
C THR A 209 -10.03 0.63 -14.24
N ASN A 210 -11.26 0.87 -13.79
CA ASN A 210 -11.73 2.23 -13.49
C ASN A 210 -10.95 2.86 -12.33
N VAL A 211 -10.74 2.11 -11.26
CA VAL A 211 -10.00 2.60 -10.08
C VAL A 211 -8.53 2.85 -10.41
N VAL A 212 -7.90 1.94 -11.16
CA VAL A 212 -6.49 2.07 -11.57
C VAL A 212 -6.30 3.29 -12.47
N ILE A 213 -7.08 3.40 -13.54
CA ILE A 213 -7.00 4.54 -14.48
C ILE A 213 -7.23 5.86 -13.76
N HIS A 214 -8.24 5.92 -12.89
CA HIS A 214 -8.48 7.12 -12.10
C HIS A 214 -7.28 7.47 -11.21
N SER A 215 -6.69 6.50 -10.53
CA SER A 215 -5.55 6.72 -9.65
C SER A 215 -4.38 7.41 -10.38
N TYR A 216 -4.02 6.90 -11.56
CA TYR A 216 -2.91 7.47 -12.34
C TYR A 216 -3.25 8.80 -12.99
N ARG A 217 -4.48 8.99 -13.47
CA ARG A 217 -4.93 10.29 -14.00
C ARG A 217 -5.00 11.35 -12.91
N HIS A 218 -5.50 11.01 -11.73
CA HIS A 218 -5.59 11.93 -10.60
C HIS A 218 -4.21 12.36 -10.10
N ARG A 219 -3.29 11.42 -9.91
CA ARG A 219 -1.95 11.71 -9.40
C ARG A 219 -1.12 12.60 -10.32
N LEU A 220 -1.42 12.61 -11.62
CA LEU A 220 -0.78 13.47 -12.63
C LEU A 220 -1.60 14.73 -12.93
N GLY A 221 -2.63 15.02 -12.14
CA GLY A 221 -3.46 16.21 -12.30
C GLY A 221 -4.41 16.15 -13.52
N CYS A 222 -4.59 14.97 -14.13
CA CYS A 222 -5.38 14.79 -15.35
C CYS A 222 -6.83 14.32 -15.09
N ALA A 223 -7.22 14.13 -13.84
CA ALA A 223 -8.60 13.82 -13.45
C ALA A 223 -8.92 14.46 -12.10
N PRO A 224 -10.15 14.96 -11.89
CA PRO A 224 -10.57 15.46 -10.58
C PRO A 224 -10.70 14.31 -9.58
N GLY A 225 -10.48 14.60 -8.29
CA GLY A 225 -10.85 13.69 -7.20
C GLY A 225 -12.36 13.65 -6.97
N ALA A 226 -12.82 12.66 -6.22
CA ALA A 226 -14.20 12.62 -5.76
C ALA A 226 -14.41 13.65 -4.64
N GLU A 227 -15.49 14.42 -4.72
CA GLU A 227 -15.81 15.56 -3.84
C GLU A 227 -15.76 15.20 -2.36
N ARG A 228 -16.26 14.03 -1.99
CA ARG A 228 -16.26 13.56 -0.59
C ARG A 228 -14.85 13.49 0.06
N TYR A 229 -13.80 13.54 -0.72
CA TYR A 229 -12.41 13.53 -0.25
C TYR A 229 -11.67 14.85 -0.49
N ALA A 230 -12.38 15.90 -0.96
CA ALA A 230 -11.75 17.17 -1.34
C ALA A 230 -11.01 17.83 -0.17
N GLU A 231 -11.60 17.83 1.02
CA GLU A 231 -10.97 18.36 2.24
C GLU A 231 -9.71 17.57 2.63
N LEU A 232 -9.75 16.25 2.52
CA LEU A 232 -8.59 15.40 2.81
C LEU A 232 -7.46 15.63 1.80
N GLU A 233 -7.78 15.75 0.50
CA GLU A 233 -6.78 16.08 -0.53
C GLU A 233 -6.18 17.47 -0.30
N ALA A 234 -6.97 18.45 0.12
CA ALA A 234 -6.46 19.79 0.47
C ALA A 234 -5.46 19.72 1.65
N ARG A 235 -5.73 18.90 2.66
CA ARG A 235 -4.77 18.66 3.75
C ARG A 235 -3.50 17.95 3.26
N LEU A 236 -3.62 16.98 2.37
CA LEU A 236 -2.49 16.23 1.80
C LEU A 236 -1.64 17.10 0.87
N ALA A 237 -2.22 18.08 0.19
CA ALA A 237 -1.48 19.05 -0.63
C ALA A 237 -0.43 19.84 0.19
N GLY A 238 -0.65 20.00 1.49
CA GLY A 238 0.32 20.60 2.42
C GLY A 238 1.48 19.68 2.80
N GLN A 239 1.57 18.48 2.24
CA GLN A 239 2.61 17.47 2.55
C GLN A 239 2.76 17.24 4.07
N PRO A 240 1.69 16.84 4.78
CA PRO A 240 1.67 16.77 6.23
C PRO A 240 2.70 15.77 6.76
N VAL A 241 3.24 16.05 7.93
CA VAL A 241 4.19 15.17 8.61
C VAL A 241 3.51 13.93 9.19
N ILE A 242 4.30 12.88 9.39
CA ILE A 242 3.89 11.64 10.04
C ILE A 242 4.44 11.65 11.47
N PRO A 243 3.58 11.84 12.49
CA PRO A 243 4.04 11.97 13.87
C PRO A 243 4.16 10.62 14.63
N VAL A 244 3.70 9.53 14.04
CA VAL A 244 3.76 8.21 14.64
C VAL A 244 5.09 7.51 14.36
N PRO A 245 5.49 6.51 15.16
CA PRO A 245 6.68 5.70 14.87
C PRO A 245 6.64 5.10 13.46
N ALA A 246 7.77 5.12 12.77
CA ALA A 246 7.87 4.65 11.40
C ALA A 246 9.11 3.79 11.15
N VAL A 247 8.96 2.73 10.37
CA VAL A 247 10.08 2.02 9.75
C VAL A 247 9.91 2.14 8.24
N THR A 248 10.93 2.68 7.59
CA THR A 248 10.94 2.82 6.12
C THR A 248 11.97 1.87 5.52
N LEU A 249 11.61 1.24 4.41
CA LEU A 249 12.43 0.26 3.71
C LEU A 249 12.63 0.67 2.26
N ASP A 250 13.85 0.45 1.74
CA ASP A 250 14.14 0.53 0.31
C ASP A 250 14.77 -0.79 -0.15
N GLY A 251 14.30 -1.33 -1.27
CA GLY A 251 14.94 -2.48 -1.91
C GLY A 251 16.08 -2.02 -2.81
N THR A 252 17.29 -2.61 -2.67
CA THR A 252 18.46 -2.17 -3.47
C THR A 252 18.38 -2.59 -4.94
N ALA A 253 17.47 -3.49 -5.30
CA ALA A 253 17.19 -3.91 -6.67
C ALA A 253 15.81 -3.42 -7.18
N ASP A 254 15.22 -2.38 -6.54
CA ASP A 254 13.99 -1.76 -7.04
C ASP A 254 14.29 -1.02 -8.36
N GLY A 255 13.65 -1.46 -9.44
CA GLY A 255 13.89 -0.94 -10.78
C GLY A 255 13.24 0.42 -11.06
N ASN A 256 12.41 0.92 -10.15
CA ASN A 256 11.73 2.22 -10.29
C ASN A 256 12.11 3.22 -9.19
N PHE A 257 12.41 2.74 -8.00
CA PHE A 257 12.75 3.57 -6.84
C PHE A 257 14.15 3.21 -6.35
N PRO A 258 15.19 3.92 -6.81
CA PRO A 258 16.54 3.69 -6.32
C PRO A 258 16.60 3.78 -4.79
N ALA A 259 17.26 2.80 -4.16
CA ALA A 259 17.43 2.80 -2.72
C ALA A 259 18.21 4.04 -2.26
N THR A 260 17.76 4.64 -1.17
CA THR A 260 18.31 5.87 -0.60
C THR A 260 18.80 5.63 0.83
N ASP A 261 19.47 6.61 1.41
CA ASP A 261 19.77 6.63 2.86
C ASP A 261 18.57 7.13 3.70
N GLY A 262 17.45 7.43 3.05
CA GLY A 262 16.23 7.94 3.68
C GLY A 262 16.30 9.39 4.15
N SER A 263 17.43 10.08 4.01
CA SER A 263 17.61 11.46 4.53
C SER A 263 16.73 12.48 3.82
N SER A 264 16.52 12.32 2.52
CA SER A 264 15.72 13.25 1.69
C SER A 264 14.28 13.42 2.15
N THR A 265 13.71 12.38 2.75
CA THR A 265 12.32 12.36 3.26
C THR A 265 12.23 12.45 4.78
N ALA A 266 13.36 12.54 5.49
CA ALA A 266 13.39 12.52 6.96
C ALA A 266 12.55 13.64 7.59
N HIS A 267 12.48 14.79 6.97
CA HIS A 267 11.74 15.97 7.44
C HIS A 267 10.21 15.76 7.47
N HIS A 268 9.70 14.77 6.78
CA HIS A 268 8.29 14.39 6.82
C HIS A 268 7.92 13.51 8.03
N PHE A 269 8.89 13.07 8.82
CA PHE A 269 8.64 12.22 9.98
C PHE A 269 9.05 12.97 11.25
N THR A 270 8.09 13.25 12.12
CA THR A 270 8.36 13.88 13.43
C THR A 270 8.35 12.88 14.57
N GLY A 271 7.82 11.68 14.37
CA GLY A 271 7.94 10.56 15.29
C GLY A 271 9.27 9.79 15.14
N PRO A 272 9.55 8.86 16.05
CA PRO A 272 10.75 8.01 15.94
C PRO A 272 10.76 7.25 14.62
N ARG A 273 11.90 7.26 13.92
CA ARG A 273 12.04 6.61 12.61
C ARG A 273 13.30 5.76 12.52
N LEU A 274 13.17 4.59 11.92
CA LEU A 274 14.27 3.78 11.38
C LEU A 274 14.14 3.73 9.86
N HIS A 275 15.29 3.76 9.18
CA HIS A 275 15.36 3.50 7.74
C HIS A 275 16.33 2.37 7.46
N ARG A 276 15.97 1.47 6.53
CA ARG A 276 16.81 0.33 6.12
C ARG A 276 16.76 0.09 4.63
N GLN A 277 17.89 -0.30 4.08
CA GLN A 277 17.99 -0.88 2.75
C GLN A 277 17.98 -2.41 2.86
N VAL A 278 17.25 -3.08 1.96
CA VAL A 278 17.17 -4.53 1.88
C VAL A 278 17.87 -4.98 0.58
N ALA A 279 19.00 -5.65 0.75
CA ALA A 279 19.87 -6.03 -0.37
C ALA A 279 19.19 -7.04 -1.32
N GLY A 280 19.39 -6.87 -2.63
CA GLY A 280 18.91 -7.76 -3.68
C GLY A 280 17.38 -7.87 -3.76
N THR A 281 16.65 -6.87 -3.26
CA THR A 281 15.19 -6.88 -3.19
C THR A 281 14.63 -5.78 -4.07
N GLY A 282 13.64 -6.11 -4.87
CA GLY A 282 12.94 -5.18 -5.74
C GLY A 282 11.75 -4.52 -5.06
N HIS A 283 10.81 -4.08 -5.88
CA HIS A 283 9.67 -3.26 -5.47
C HIS A 283 8.63 -4.01 -4.61
N ASN A 284 8.39 -5.30 -4.90
CA ASN A 284 7.46 -6.12 -4.11
C ASN A 284 8.16 -6.74 -2.89
N LEU A 285 8.80 -5.88 -2.11
CA LEU A 285 9.64 -6.26 -0.97
C LEU A 285 8.97 -7.28 -0.01
N PRO A 286 7.68 -7.17 0.36
CA PRO A 286 7.08 -8.15 1.27
C PRO A 286 6.99 -9.56 0.68
N GLN A 287 6.91 -9.72 -0.64
CA GLN A 287 6.90 -11.03 -1.28
C GLN A 287 8.32 -11.53 -1.60
N GLU A 288 9.22 -10.62 -1.94
CA GLU A 288 10.61 -10.93 -2.26
C GLU A 288 11.44 -11.25 -1.00
N HIS A 289 11.23 -10.48 0.08
CA HIS A 289 11.97 -10.64 1.33
C HIS A 289 11.03 -10.57 2.56
N PRO A 290 10.14 -11.57 2.76
CA PRO A 290 9.09 -11.52 3.76
C PRO A 290 9.59 -11.39 5.21
N SER A 291 10.77 -11.95 5.54
CA SER A 291 11.36 -11.80 6.87
C SER A 291 11.75 -10.36 7.18
N ALA A 292 12.39 -9.65 6.24
CA ALA A 292 12.77 -8.25 6.44
C ALA A 292 11.55 -7.35 6.64
N PHE A 293 10.46 -7.61 5.88
CA PHE A 293 9.22 -6.86 6.07
C PHE A 293 8.56 -7.17 7.42
N ALA A 294 8.52 -8.43 7.84
CA ALA A 294 7.98 -8.81 9.15
C ALA A 294 8.81 -8.22 10.30
N GLU A 295 10.14 -8.23 10.19
CA GLU A 295 11.03 -7.58 11.17
C GLU A 295 10.75 -6.08 11.28
N ALA A 296 10.52 -5.38 10.17
CA ALA A 296 10.18 -3.95 10.20
C ALA A 296 8.88 -3.69 10.98
N VAL A 297 7.89 -4.57 10.91
CA VAL A 297 6.67 -4.48 11.73
C VAL A 297 6.97 -4.70 13.22
N LEU A 298 7.87 -5.62 13.55
CA LEU A 298 8.30 -5.83 14.94
C LEU A 298 9.06 -4.62 15.47
N ASP A 299 9.91 -4.01 14.65
CA ASP A 299 10.70 -2.84 15.03
C ASP A 299 9.81 -1.61 15.26
N VAL A 300 8.82 -1.35 14.42
CA VAL A 300 7.92 -0.23 14.66
C VAL A 300 7.11 -0.42 15.94
N ARG A 301 6.74 -1.66 16.30
CA ARG A 301 6.13 -1.98 17.60
C ARG A 301 7.09 -1.70 18.75
N ALA A 302 8.37 -2.02 18.60
CA ALA A 302 9.40 -1.75 19.61
C ALA A 302 9.65 -0.23 19.76
N LEU A 303 9.80 0.51 18.66
CA LEU A 303 9.95 1.97 18.69
C LEU A 303 8.81 2.66 19.44
N ARG A 304 7.57 2.21 19.22
CA ARG A 304 6.42 2.75 19.94
C ARG A 304 6.52 2.53 21.45
N ARG A 305 6.90 1.33 21.89
CA ARG A 305 7.03 1.01 23.33
C ARG A 305 8.10 1.87 24.00
N HIS A 306 9.26 2.05 23.37
CA HIS A 306 10.33 2.89 23.90
C HIS A 306 9.94 4.37 23.99
N HIS A 307 9.24 4.88 22.98
CA HIS A 307 8.79 6.28 22.97
C HIS A 307 7.80 6.61 24.10
N PHE A 308 6.88 5.69 24.42
CA PHE A 308 5.94 5.87 25.53
C PHE A 308 6.61 5.84 26.90
N VAL A 309 7.62 5.00 27.11
CA VAL A 309 8.37 4.93 28.38
C VAL A 309 9.15 6.22 28.61
N SER A 310 9.77 6.79 27.58
CA SER A 310 10.56 8.02 27.69
C SER A 310 9.73 9.30 27.84
N ALA A 311 8.45 9.28 27.48
CA ALA A 311 7.56 10.45 27.57
C ALA A 311 6.82 10.54 28.93
N HIS A 312 6.87 9.50 29.76
CA HIS A 312 6.15 9.40 31.03
C HIS A 312 7.05 9.00 32.22
N GLY A 313 8.36 8.90 32.04
CA GLY A 313 9.41 8.75 33.06
C GLY A 313 10.21 10.04 33.21
#